data_4b00644a5b6b2e7aa6c8b6934e971d56
#
_entry.id   4b00644a5b6b2e7aa6c8b6934e971d56
#
_cell.length_a   1.000
_cell.length_b   1.000
_cell.length_c   1.000
_cell.angle_alpha   90.00
_cell.angle_beta   90.00
_cell.angle_gamma   90.00
#
_symmetry.space_group_name_H-M   'P 1'
#
loop_
_entity.id
_entity.type
_entity.pdbx_description
1 polymer ?
#
loop_
_entity_poly.entity_id
_entity_poly.type
_entity_poly.pdbx_seq_one_letter_code
_entity_poly.pdbx_strand_id
1 'polypeptide(L)'
;MKHAAMAEGGINLKPTSSGDTYRSIAQQKAGFLQRFQVEPIEGAQTRTYDGKKWYLKKGMAVLASPVDDPAKCSRHMMGIAIDVANASGKVLGWLLENEQRFGFSHEVVDMPGAEPWHLRFTEGQAMPQAVLDYETANPTLGA
;
A
#
# COMPACT_ATOMS: atom_id res chain seq x y z
N MET A 1 -16.17 4.48 -5.06
CA MET A 1 -16.20 3.83 -3.74
C MET A 1 -16.65 4.77 -2.61
N LYS A 2 -15.94 5.86 -2.32
CA LYS A 2 -16.28 6.77 -1.19
C LYS A 2 -17.72 7.31 -1.21
N HIS A 3 -18.21 7.75 -2.37
CA HIS A 3 -19.59 8.22 -2.54
C HIS A 3 -20.63 7.12 -2.29
N ALA A 4 -20.37 5.91 -2.79
CA ALA A 4 -21.25 4.77 -2.58
C ALA A 4 -21.31 4.35 -1.09
N ALA A 5 -20.17 4.32 -0.42
CA ALA A 5 -20.09 4.02 1.02
C ALA A 5 -20.92 5.00 1.85
N MET A 6 -20.88 6.28 1.50
CA MET A 6 -21.69 7.30 2.17
C MET A 6 -23.20 7.12 1.88
N ALA A 7 -23.57 6.94 0.61
CA ALA A 7 -24.97 6.85 0.19
C ALA A 7 -25.65 5.57 0.68
N GLU A 8 -24.96 4.43 0.62
CA GLU A 8 -25.51 3.11 0.92
C GLU A 8 -25.41 2.73 2.41
N GLY A 9 -24.32 3.16 3.07
CA GLY A 9 -24.02 2.74 4.44
C GLY A 9 -23.87 3.87 5.46
N GLY A 10 -23.95 5.12 5.04
CA GLY A 10 -23.64 6.27 5.91
C GLY A 10 -22.18 6.26 6.37
N ILE A 11 -21.29 5.66 5.56
CA ILE A 11 -19.88 5.44 5.90
C ILE A 11 -18.99 6.48 5.22
N ASN A 12 -18.26 7.23 6.03
CA ASN A 12 -17.26 8.16 5.53
C ASN A 12 -15.88 7.48 5.49
N LEU A 13 -15.50 6.95 4.34
CA LEU A 13 -14.17 6.39 4.13
C LEU A 13 -13.11 7.49 4.23
N LYS A 14 -12.16 7.31 5.13
CA LYS A 14 -11.06 8.25 5.37
C LYS A 14 -9.78 7.69 4.78
N PRO A 15 -9.23 8.28 3.71
CA PRO A 15 -7.92 7.90 3.22
C PRO A 15 -6.86 8.30 4.26
N THR A 16 -5.74 7.60 4.24
CA THR A 16 -4.53 7.97 4.96
C THR A 16 -3.76 9.05 4.21
N SER A 17 -2.47 9.22 4.48
CA SER A 17 -1.63 10.19 3.77
C SER A 17 -1.45 9.84 2.28
N SER A 18 -1.00 10.79 1.48
CA SER A 18 -0.68 10.57 0.07
C SER A 18 0.41 9.50 -0.14
N GLY A 19 1.36 9.36 0.79
CA GLY A 19 2.37 8.31 0.77
C GLY A 19 1.83 6.89 0.97
N ASP A 20 0.62 6.76 1.50
CA ASP A 20 -0.10 5.50 1.66
C ASP A 20 -1.02 5.18 0.45
N THR A 21 -1.03 6.04 -0.55
CA THR A 21 -1.66 5.81 -1.85
C THR A 21 -0.60 5.52 -2.91
N TYR A 22 0.32 6.46 -3.12
CA TYR A 22 1.50 6.27 -3.96
C TYR A 22 2.76 6.60 -3.18
N ARG A 23 3.79 5.80 -3.37
CA ARG A 23 5.08 5.98 -2.71
C ARG A 23 6.20 5.78 -3.72
N SER A 24 7.04 6.81 -3.91
CA SER A 24 8.23 6.70 -4.74
C SER A 24 9.26 5.75 -4.11
N ILE A 25 10.20 5.24 -4.92
CA ILE A 25 11.30 4.42 -4.40
C ILE A 25 12.13 5.17 -3.35
N ALA A 26 12.32 6.47 -3.51
CA ALA A 26 13.04 7.31 -2.54
C ALA A 26 12.30 7.40 -1.19
N GLN A 27 10.99 7.58 -1.22
CA GLN A 27 10.14 7.58 -0.02
C GLN A 27 10.13 6.21 0.65
N GLN A 28 10.02 5.13 -0.12
CA GLN A 28 10.09 3.76 0.39
C GLN A 28 11.43 3.49 1.07
N LYS A 29 12.54 3.91 0.45
CA LYS A 29 13.89 3.77 1.01
C LYS A 29 14.04 4.55 2.31
N ALA A 30 13.59 5.79 2.37
CA ALA A 30 13.65 6.60 3.59
C ALA A 30 12.87 5.94 4.73
N GLY A 31 11.65 5.46 4.47
CA GLY A 31 10.83 4.74 5.45
C GLY A 31 11.46 3.41 5.89
N PHE A 32 12.07 2.69 4.97
CA PHE A 32 12.78 1.44 5.25
C PHE A 32 13.97 1.66 6.18
N LEU A 33 14.83 2.63 5.89
CA LEU A 33 16.02 2.95 6.69
C LEU A 33 15.69 3.46 8.09
N GLN A 34 14.51 4.06 8.28
CA GLN A 34 14.03 4.43 9.61
C GLN A 34 13.64 3.22 10.45
N ARG A 35 13.16 2.14 9.83
CA ARG A 35 12.52 0.99 10.49
C ARG A 35 13.44 -0.21 10.62
N PHE A 36 14.42 -0.35 9.77
CA PHE A 36 15.32 -1.50 9.72
C PHE A 36 16.77 -1.10 9.97
N GLN A 37 17.55 -2.06 10.46
CA GLN A 37 18.99 -1.92 10.67
C GLN A 37 19.71 -3.21 10.24
N VAL A 38 21.01 -3.09 9.96
CA VAL A 38 21.85 -4.24 9.54
C VAL A 38 22.32 -5.06 10.75
N GLU A 39 22.49 -4.42 11.90
CA GLU A 39 22.87 -5.10 13.14
C GLU A 39 21.77 -6.08 13.56
N PRO A 40 22.13 -7.34 13.84
CA PRO A 40 21.17 -8.35 14.20
C PRO A 40 20.33 -7.98 15.43
N ILE A 41 19.02 -8.28 15.34
CA ILE A 41 18.07 -8.20 16.46
C ILE A 41 17.42 -9.57 16.55
N GLU A 42 17.60 -10.24 17.69
CA GLU A 42 17.04 -11.56 17.94
C GLU A 42 15.50 -11.53 17.87
N GLY A 43 14.93 -12.49 17.12
CA GLY A 43 13.48 -12.62 16.96
C GLY A 43 12.82 -11.56 16.06
N ALA A 44 13.58 -10.60 15.52
CA ALA A 44 13.02 -9.56 14.65
C ALA A 44 12.66 -10.11 13.27
N GLN A 45 11.62 -9.55 12.67
CA GLN A 45 11.34 -9.76 11.25
C GLN A 45 12.49 -9.20 10.39
N THR A 46 12.76 -9.87 9.28
CA THR A 46 13.88 -9.49 8.41
C THR A 46 13.44 -9.23 6.99
N ARG A 47 14.25 -8.43 6.29
CA ARG A 47 14.16 -8.18 4.85
C ARG A 47 15.56 -8.28 4.23
N THR A 48 15.63 -8.67 2.99
CA THR A 48 16.85 -8.58 2.18
C THR A 48 16.81 -7.33 1.34
N TYR A 49 17.83 -6.50 1.44
CA TYR A 49 17.99 -5.30 0.63
C TYR A 49 19.47 -4.99 0.43
N ASP A 50 19.84 -4.64 -0.79
CA ASP A 50 21.24 -4.31 -1.16
C ASP A 50 22.23 -5.42 -0.75
N GLY A 51 21.86 -6.68 -1.02
CA GLY A 51 22.66 -7.85 -0.72
C GLY A 51 22.86 -8.15 0.77
N LYS A 52 22.18 -7.42 1.65
CA LYS A 52 22.29 -7.55 3.10
C LYS A 52 20.97 -7.96 3.72
N LYS A 53 21.07 -8.59 4.89
CA LYS A 53 19.93 -8.88 5.75
C LYS A 53 19.71 -7.71 6.70
N TRP A 54 18.47 -7.21 6.73
CA TRP A 54 18.03 -6.09 7.56
C TRP A 54 17.02 -6.58 8.59
N TYR A 55 17.11 -6.06 9.80
CA TYR A 55 16.29 -6.44 10.94
C TYR A 55 15.35 -5.30 11.33
N LEU A 56 14.08 -5.63 11.56
CA LEU A 56 13.07 -4.66 11.98
C LEU A 56 13.36 -4.19 13.40
N LYS A 57 13.50 -2.89 13.58
CA LYS A 57 13.67 -2.27 14.90
C LYS A 57 12.42 -2.48 15.75
N LYS A 58 12.62 -2.64 17.05
CA LYS A 58 11.54 -2.86 18.00
C LYS A 58 10.51 -1.72 17.96
N GLY A 59 9.24 -2.09 17.91
CA GLY A 59 8.13 -1.12 17.90
C GLY A 59 7.84 -0.49 16.53
N MET A 60 8.60 -0.81 15.49
CA MET A 60 8.37 -0.31 14.14
C MET A 60 7.40 -1.21 13.36
N ALA A 61 6.60 -0.60 12.49
CA ALA A 61 5.77 -1.32 11.54
C ALA A 61 6.60 -1.87 10.38
N VAL A 62 6.25 -3.06 9.92
CA VAL A 62 6.92 -3.73 8.79
C VAL A 62 6.76 -2.90 7.51
N LEU A 63 7.79 -2.91 6.67
CA LEU A 63 7.77 -2.27 5.35
C LEU A 63 8.49 -3.18 4.35
N ALA A 64 8.03 -3.18 3.09
CA ALA A 64 8.70 -3.89 2.01
C ALA A 64 10.06 -3.25 1.69
N SER A 65 11.00 -4.05 1.21
CA SER A 65 12.30 -3.56 0.75
C SER A 65 12.12 -2.54 -0.39
N PRO A 66 12.95 -1.49 -0.44
CA PRO A 66 12.85 -0.44 -1.46
C PRO A 66 13.51 -0.88 -2.77
N VAL A 67 12.89 -1.85 -3.46
CA VAL A 67 13.38 -2.40 -4.71
C VAL A 67 12.44 -2.04 -5.86
N ASP A 68 12.99 -1.83 -7.04
CA ASP A 68 12.26 -1.53 -8.27
C ASP A 68 11.96 -2.83 -9.07
N ASP A 69 11.46 -3.82 -8.38
CA ASP A 69 11.04 -5.10 -8.95
C ASP A 69 9.53 -5.26 -8.73
N PRO A 70 8.69 -5.24 -9.76
CA PRO A 70 7.23 -5.35 -9.63
C PRO A 70 6.76 -6.59 -8.87
N ALA A 71 7.56 -7.67 -8.86
CA ALA A 71 7.24 -8.89 -8.12
C ALA A 71 7.49 -8.77 -6.62
N LYS A 72 8.30 -7.81 -6.18
CA LYS A 72 8.80 -7.69 -4.80
C LYS A 72 8.50 -6.36 -4.14
N CYS A 73 8.29 -5.29 -4.93
CA CYS A 73 8.06 -3.96 -4.41
C CYS A 73 6.68 -3.83 -3.73
N SER A 74 6.55 -2.80 -2.90
CA SER A 74 5.25 -2.44 -2.32
C SER A 74 4.25 -2.06 -3.41
N ARG A 75 2.99 -2.47 -3.24
CA ARG A 75 1.89 -2.09 -4.15
C ARG A 75 1.66 -0.59 -4.19
N HIS A 76 1.99 0.12 -3.12
CA HIS A 76 2.00 1.59 -3.09
C HIS A 76 3.01 2.19 -4.07
N MET A 77 4.16 1.54 -4.27
CA MET A 77 5.15 1.97 -5.26
C MET A 77 4.68 1.78 -6.70
N MET A 78 3.75 0.86 -6.93
CA MET A 78 3.12 0.64 -8.24
C MET A 78 1.92 1.57 -8.48
N GLY A 79 1.47 2.32 -7.48
CA GLY A 79 0.28 3.16 -7.57
C GLY A 79 -1.04 2.38 -7.62
N ILE A 80 -1.04 1.12 -7.19
CA ILE A 80 -2.22 0.23 -7.21
C ILE A 80 -2.72 -0.17 -5.82
N ALA A 81 -2.28 0.51 -4.77
CA ALA A 81 -2.77 0.29 -3.41
C ALA A 81 -3.19 1.61 -2.76
N ILE A 82 -4.19 1.52 -1.91
CA ILE A 82 -4.63 2.62 -1.03
C ILE A 82 -4.83 2.09 0.37
N ASP A 83 -4.57 2.94 1.36
CA ASP A 83 -4.87 2.64 2.75
C ASP A 83 -6.06 3.47 3.24
N VAL A 84 -6.93 2.85 4.04
CA VAL A 84 -8.11 3.47 4.64
C VAL A 84 -7.89 3.60 6.14
N ALA A 85 -7.80 4.83 6.65
CA ALA A 85 -7.43 5.12 8.03
C ALA A 85 -8.42 4.58 9.07
N ASN A 86 -9.70 4.47 8.72
CA ASN A 86 -10.76 4.01 9.60
C ASN A 86 -11.32 2.63 9.24
N ALA A 87 -10.49 1.74 8.68
CA ALA A 87 -10.87 0.39 8.29
C ALA A 87 -11.01 -0.55 9.49
N SER A 88 -12.10 -0.40 10.23
CA SER A 88 -12.47 -1.24 11.36
C SER A 88 -13.99 -1.33 11.52
N GLY A 89 -14.47 -2.32 12.24
CA GLY A 89 -15.91 -2.49 12.54
C GLY A 89 -16.80 -2.37 11.32
N LYS A 90 -17.82 -1.50 11.37
CA LYS A 90 -18.79 -1.29 10.29
C LYS A 90 -18.12 -0.85 8.96
N VAL A 91 -17.06 -0.05 9.04
CA VAL A 91 -16.33 0.43 7.86
C VAL A 91 -15.63 -0.72 7.15
N LEU A 92 -14.92 -1.56 7.91
CA LEU A 92 -14.26 -2.76 7.36
C LEU A 92 -15.29 -3.74 6.78
N GLY A 93 -16.39 -4.00 7.49
CA GLY A 93 -17.45 -4.85 7.00
C GLY A 93 -18.00 -4.38 5.65
N TRP A 94 -18.31 -3.09 5.52
CA TRP A 94 -18.78 -2.53 4.25
C TRP A 94 -17.71 -2.66 3.13
N LEU A 95 -16.45 -2.42 3.44
CA LEU A 95 -15.35 -2.58 2.47
C LEU A 95 -15.28 -4.02 1.94
N LEU A 96 -15.23 -5.01 2.83
CA LEU A 96 -15.15 -6.43 2.46
C LEU A 96 -16.35 -6.90 1.60
N GLU A 97 -17.53 -6.36 1.85
CA GLU A 97 -18.74 -6.68 1.08
C GLU A 97 -18.79 -5.98 -0.29
N ASN A 98 -18.17 -4.82 -0.43
CA ASN A 98 -18.40 -3.94 -1.58
C ASN A 98 -17.17 -3.60 -2.40
N GLU A 99 -15.96 -3.79 -1.90
CA GLU A 99 -14.72 -3.33 -2.53
C GLU A 99 -14.53 -3.86 -3.96
N GLN A 100 -14.93 -5.11 -4.22
CA GLN A 100 -14.78 -5.71 -5.55
C GLN A 100 -15.63 -5.01 -6.62
N ARG A 101 -16.74 -4.40 -6.26
CA ARG A 101 -17.56 -3.57 -7.16
C ARG A 101 -16.77 -2.38 -7.73
N PHE A 102 -15.71 -1.98 -7.05
CA PHE A 102 -14.85 -0.83 -7.39
C PHE A 102 -13.45 -1.25 -7.83
N GLY A 103 -13.24 -2.55 -8.05
CA GLY A 103 -11.97 -3.11 -8.51
C GLY A 103 -10.91 -3.26 -7.43
N PHE A 104 -11.29 -3.23 -6.15
CA PHE A 104 -10.37 -3.39 -5.02
C PHE A 104 -10.54 -4.73 -4.34
N SER A 105 -9.48 -5.18 -3.67
CA SER A 105 -9.47 -6.36 -2.83
C SER A 105 -8.48 -6.21 -1.68
N HIS A 106 -8.84 -6.72 -0.50
CA HIS A 106 -7.89 -6.91 0.59
C HIS A 106 -6.93 -8.06 0.28
N GLU A 107 -5.63 -7.84 0.41
CA GLU A 107 -4.62 -8.87 0.17
C GLU A 107 -4.27 -9.66 1.43
N VAL A 108 -4.35 -9.02 2.60
CA VAL A 108 -3.77 -9.55 3.85
C VAL A 108 -4.70 -9.40 5.06
N VAL A 109 -6.01 -9.35 4.85
CA VAL A 109 -6.96 -9.12 5.95
C VAL A 109 -7.04 -10.31 6.93
N ASP A 110 -6.86 -11.54 6.44
CA ASP A 110 -6.97 -12.78 7.22
C ASP A 110 -5.62 -13.43 7.54
N MET A 111 -4.51 -12.74 7.26
CA MET A 111 -3.17 -13.28 7.49
C MET A 111 -2.59 -12.83 8.84
N PRO A 112 -1.65 -13.58 9.44
CA PRO A 112 -0.87 -13.08 10.57
C PRO A 112 -0.21 -11.75 10.22
N GLY A 113 -0.42 -10.72 11.03
CA GLY A 113 -0.01 -9.35 10.72
C GLY A 113 -0.97 -8.64 9.77
N ALA A 114 -2.26 -9.01 9.83
CA ALA A 114 -3.33 -8.44 8.99
C ALA A 114 -3.26 -6.92 8.85
N GLU A 115 -3.51 -6.46 7.64
CA GLU A 115 -3.57 -5.03 7.29
C GLU A 115 -4.99 -4.69 6.80
N PRO A 116 -5.96 -4.49 7.70
CA PRO A 116 -7.36 -4.22 7.32
C PRO A 116 -7.53 -2.90 6.59
N TRP A 117 -6.56 -2.01 6.67
CA TRP A 117 -6.54 -0.72 5.97
C TRP A 117 -6.09 -0.83 4.51
N HIS A 118 -5.38 -1.90 4.11
CA HIS A 118 -4.70 -2.01 2.82
C HIS A 118 -5.62 -2.63 1.76
N LEU A 119 -5.94 -1.86 0.73
CA LEU A 119 -6.70 -2.31 -0.44
C LEU A 119 -5.84 -2.23 -1.69
N ARG A 120 -5.80 -3.32 -2.45
CA ARG A 120 -5.15 -3.39 -3.75
C ARG A 120 -6.18 -3.22 -4.86
N PHE A 121 -5.86 -2.41 -5.87
CA PHE A 121 -6.61 -2.35 -7.10
C PHE A 121 -6.27 -3.56 -7.98
N THR A 122 -7.26 -4.39 -8.30
CA THR A 122 -7.08 -5.69 -8.96
C THR A 122 -7.60 -5.72 -10.39
N GLU A 123 -8.46 -4.77 -10.76
CA GLU A 123 -8.98 -4.67 -12.13
C GLU A 123 -7.96 -3.95 -13.01
N GLY A 124 -7.41 -4.73 -13.94
CA GLY A 124 -6.41 -4.22 -14.83
C GLY A 124 -5.08 -3.99 -14.12
N GLN A 125 -4.19 -4.93 -14.24
CA GLN A 125 -2.78 -4.71 -13.90
C GLN A 125 -2.12 -3.75 -14.89
N ALA A 126 -2.89 -3.25 -15.86
CA ALA A 126 -2.49 -2.20 -16.77
C ALA A 126 -2.85 -0.83 -16.16
N MET A 127 -1.94 0.11 -16.33
CA MET A 127 -2.19 1.51 -16.01
C MET A 127 -3.48 1.97 -16.72
N PRO A 128 -4.45 2.60 -16.03
CA PRO A 128 -5.63 3.13 -16.70
C PRO A 128 -5.26 4.03 -17.87
N GLN A 129 -5.98 3.92 -19.00
CA GLN A 129 -5.66 4.69 -20.20
C GLN A 129 -5.60 6.20 -19.93
N ALA A 130 -6.51 6.72 -19.09
CA ALA A 130 -6.50 8.12 -18.71
C ALA A 130 -5.19 8.56 -18.01
N VAL A 131 -4.53 7.66 -17.28
CA VAL A 131 -3.23 7.94 -16.63
C VAL A 131 -2.13 7.96 -17.69
N LEU A 132 -2.13 6.99 -18.60
CA LEU A 132 -1.18 6.94 -19.71
C LEU A 132 -1.29 8.18 -20.63
N ASP A 133 -2.51 8.62 -20.92
CA ASP A 133 -2.77 9.81 -21.69
C ASP A 133 -2.25 11.06 -20.97
N TYR A 134 -2.47 11.14 -19.66
CA TYR A 134 -1.98 12.24 -18.84
C TYR A 134 -0.46 12.28 -18.78
N GLU A 135 0.20 11.14 -18.55
CA GLU A 135 1.67 11.04 -18.53
C GLU A 135 2.28 11.39 -19.89
N THR A 136 1.64 10.95 -20.97
CA THR A 136 2.06 11.29 -22.34
C THR A 136 1.97 12.79 -22.61
N ALA A 137 0.93 13.44 -22.11
CA ALA A 137 0.74 14.88 -22.23
C ALA A 137 1.65 15.70 -21.29
N ASN A 138 2.21 15.06 -20.25
CA ASN A 138 3.03 15.71 -19.20
C ASN A 138 4.32 14.91 -18.94
N PRO A 139 5.21 14.79 -19.94
CA PRO A 139 6.36 13.86 -19.88
C PRO A 139 7.40 14.17 -18.79
N THR A 140 7.34 15.35 -18.17
CA THR A 140 8.26 15.75 -17.09
C THR A 140 7.86 15.23 -15.70
N LEU A 141 6.68 14.66 -15.55
CA LEU A 141 6.20 14.14 -14.26
C LEU A 141 6.68 12.72 -13.94
N GLY A 142 7.25 12.01 -14.92
CA GLY A 142 7.80 10.66 -14.78
C GLY A 142 9.34 10.60 -14.77
N ALA A 143 9.98 11.72 -14.71
CA ALA A 143 11.44 11.79 -14.68
C ALA A 143 11.98 11.94 -13.26
#